data_d63f0c0dba4e35c01dcd0c74b77ef96e
#
_entry.id   d63f0c0dba4e35c01dcd0c74b77ef96e
#
_cell.length_a   1.000
_cell.length_b   1.000
_cell.length_c   1.000
_cell.angle_alpha   90.00
_cell.angle_beta   90.00
_cell.angle_gamma   90.00
#
_symmetry.space_group_name_H-M   'P 1'
#
loop_
_entity.id
_entity.type
_entity.pdbx_description
1 polymer ?
#
loop_
_entity_poly.entity_id
_entity_poly.type
_entity_poly.pdbx_seq_one_letter_code
_entity_poly.pdbx_strand_id
1 'polypeptide(L)'
;MVGQRFITLLANHPWYEITALAASPRSAGKTYEEAVGGRWKMQTPMPECVKKMVVMNVNEIEKVASEVDFVFSAVDMTKEEIRAIEDAYAKTETPVVSNNSAHRWTPDVPMVVPEINPEHFKVIEFQKKRLGTKRGFVAVKPNCSIQSYAPVLTAWKEFEPYEVVATTYQAISGAGKTFKDWPEMEGNIIPYIGGEEEKSEQEPLRLWGEIKDGEIVKASEPVITCQCIRVPVLDGHTAAVFVKFRKKPTKEQLIEKLVNFKGLPQELKLPSAPKQFIQYLEEDNRPQVQLDVNYEKGMGVSVGRLREDKVYDWKFVGLSHNTLRGAAGGAVLCAELLTAQGYIQAK
;
A
#
# COMPACT_ATOMS: atom_id res chain seq x y z
N MET A 1 -0.86 -0.36 -14.61
CA MET A 1 -0.44 0.89 -13.92
C MET A 1 0.51 0.62 -12.75
N VAL A 2 0.19 -0.25 -11.78
CA VAL A 2 1.06 -0.53 -10.61
C VAL A 2 2.44 -1.07 -11.00
N GLY A 3 2.53 -2.03 -11.92
CA GLY A 3 3.82 -2.53 -12.41
C GLY A 3 4.71 -1.43 -13.03
N GLN A 4 4.11 -0.50 -13.78
CA GLN A 4 4.83 0.64 -14.34
C GLN A 4 5.33 1.60 -13.24
N ARG A 5 4.55 1.76 -12.16
CA ARG A 5 4.96 2.55 -10.98
C ARG A 5 6.15 1.90 -10.26
N PHE A 6 6.16 0.57 -10.11
CA PHE A 6 7.34 -0.13 -9.60
C PHE A 6 8.59 0.16 -10.43
N ILE A 7 8.49 0.08 -11.74
CA ILE A 7 9.61 0.37 -12.63
C ILE A 7 10.15 1.79 -12.45
N THR A 8 9.26 2.79 -12.35
CA THR A 8 9.71 4.19 -12.13
C THR A 8 10.40 4.38 -10.77
N LEU A 9 9.96 3.66 -9.74
CA LEU A 9 10.55 3.75 -8.40
C LEU A 9 11.87 2.99 -8.28
N LEU A 10 12.02 1.88 -9.02
CA LEU A 10 13.18 1.01 -8.94
C LEU A 10 14.31 1.38 -9.90
N ALA A 11 14.02 2.14 -10.96
CA ALA A 11 15.01 2.48 -12.00
C ALA A 11 16.31 3.12 -11.47
N ASN A 12 16.23 3.86 -10.37
CA ASN A 12 17.40 4.50 -9.71
C ASN A 12 17.38 4.22 -8.19
N HIS A 13 16.87 3.05 -7.79
CA HIS A 13 16.79 2.69 -6.38
C HIS A 13 18.20 2.38 -5.82
N PRO A 14 18.57 2.89 -4.64
CA PRO A 14 19.94 2.72 -4.13
C PRO A 14 20.27 1.29 -3.70
N TRP A 15 19.27 0.43 -3.45
CA TRP A 15 19.45 -0.94 -2.95
C TRP A 15 19.07 -2.02 -3.96
N TYR A 16 18.19 -1.71 -4.92
CA TYR A 16 17.60 -2.70 -5.82
C TYR A 16 17.88 -2.38 -7.27
N GLU A 17 18.14 -3.42 -8.04
CA GLU A 17 18.26 -3.40 -9.49
C GLU A 17 17.13 -4.23 -10.11
N ILE A 18 16.58 -3.76 -11.22
CA ILE A 18 15.60 -4.51 -12.00
C ILE A 18 16.36 -5.50 -12.88
N THR A 19 16.36 -6.77 -12.53
CA THR A 19 17.04 -7.84 -13.28
C THR A 19 16.09 -8.64 -14.17
N ALA A 20 14.80 -8.70 -13.85
CA ALA A 20 13.81 -9.42 -14.64
C ALA A 20 12.47 -8.66 -14.66
N LEU A 21 11.76 -8.80 -15.78
CA LEU A 21 10.37 -8.38 -15.94
C LEU A 21 9.58 -9.60 -16.39
N ALA A 22 8.55 -9.97 -15.64
CA ALA A 22 7.69 -11.08 -15.96
C ALA A 22 6.23 -10.63 -16.11
N ALA A 23 5.55 -11.16 -17.11
CA ALA A 23 4.15 -10.84 -17.38
C ALA A 23 3.43 -12.06 -17.98
N SER A 24 2.16 -11.86 -18.38
CA SER A 24 1.36 -12.89 -19.01
C SER A 24 2.03 -13.45 -20.28
N PRO A 25 1.68 -14.70 -20.70
CA PRO A 25 2.22 -15.31 -21.91
C PRO A 25 2.11 -14.44 -23.17
N ARG A 26 1.11 -13.54 -23.25
CA ARG A 26 0.93 -12.63 -24.40
C ARG A 26 2.07 -11.62 -24.55
N SER A 27 2.69 -11.24 -23.46
CA SER A 27 3.79 -10.26 -23.41
C SER A 27 5.16 -10.92 -23.43
N ALA A 28 5.25 -12.19 -23.07
CA ALA A 28 6.50 -12.93 -22.99
C ALA A 28 7.22 -13.00 -24.34
N GLY A 29 8.56 -12.90 -24.33
CA GLY A 29 9.41 -12.93 -25.52
C GLY A 29 9.54 -11.61 -26.25
N LYS A 30 8.77 -10.58 -25.90
CA LYS A 30 8.87 -9.23 -26.46
C LYS A 30 9.78 -8.36 -25.57
N THR A 31 10.39 -7.33 -26.13
CA THR A 31 10.99 -6.29 -25.30
C THR A 31 9.90 -5.59 -24.49
N TYR A 32 10.28 -5.02 -23.35
CA TYR A 32 9.30 -4.35 -22.48
C TYR A 32 8.60 -3.19 -23.21
N GLU A 33 9.35 -2.41 -24.00
CA GLU A 33 8.80 -1.32 -24.81
C GLU A 33 7.74 -1.83 -25.82
N GLU A 34 8.02 -2.93 -26.52
CA GLU A 34 7.06 -3.58 -27.41
C GLU A 34 5.85 -4.16 -26.65
N ALA A 35 6.10 -4.82 -25.52
CA ALA A 35 5.05 -5.41 -24.70
C ALA A 35 4.10 -4.37 -24.12
N VAL A 36 4.61 -3.21 -23.72
CA VAL A 36 3.81 -2.07 -23.26
C VAL A 36 3.06 -1.41 -24.41
N GLY A 37 3.72 -1.20 -25.55
CA GLY A 37 3.13 -0.72 -26.80
C GLY A 37 2.15 0.45 -26.59
N GLY A 38 2.59 1.64 -26.35
CA GLY A 38 1.75 2.83 -26.17
C GLY A 38 0.85 2.86 -24.93
N ARG A 39 0.85 1.81 -24.09
CA ARG A 39 0.09 1.72 -22.83
C ARG A 39 0.89 2.20 -21.61
N TRP A 40 1.96 2.94 -21.82
CA TRP A 40 2.68 3.59 -20.73
C TRP A 40 1.82 4.72 -20.16
N LYS A 41 1.49 4.63 -18.87
CA LYS A 41 0.53 5.52 -18.18
C LYS A 41 1.19 6.49 -17.21
N MET A 42 2.51 6.38 -17.04
CA MET A 42 3.25 7.28 -16.13
C MET A 42 3.51 8.62 -16.81
N GLN A 43 3.54 9.70 -16.03
CA GLN A 43 3.89 11.04 -16.51
C GLN A 43 5.38 11.15 -16.91
N THR A 44 6.24 10.40 -16.21
CA THR A 44 7.67 10.29 -16.55
C THR A 44 7.89 9.33 -17.71
N PRO A 45 8.88 9.57 -18.58
CA PRO A 45 9.24 8.63 -19.63
C PRO A 45 9.57 7.24 -19.08
N MET A 46 9.39 6.22 -19.92
CA MET A 46 9.83 4.85 -19.58
C MET A 46 11.34 4.84 -19.37
N PRO A 47 11.85 4.32 -18.23
CA PRO A 47 13.28 4.25 -17.99
C PRO A 47 14.04 3.44 -19.04
N GLU A 48 15.19 3.93 -19.48
CA GLU A 48 16.00 3.29 -20.53
C GLU A 48 16.45 1.87 -20.12
N CYS A 49 16.74 1.65 -18.85
CA CYS A 49 17.20 0.36 -18.33
C CYS A 49 16.24 -0.80 -18.58
N VAL A 50 14.94 -0.53 -18.74
CA VAL A 50 13.93 -1.59 -18.93
C VAL A 50 13.45 -1.74 -20.37
N LYS A 51 13.62 -0.72 -21.23
CA LYS A 51 13.03 -0.71 -22.57
C LYS A 51 13.33 -1.96 -23.39
N LYS A 52 14.60 -2.38 -23.40
CA LYS A 52 15.09 -3.52 -24.18
C LYS A 52 15.09 -4.84 -23.40
N MET A 53 14.69 -4.85 -22.14
CA MET A 53 14.58 -6.09 -21.39
C MET A 53 13.51 -6.98 -22.01
N VAL A 54 13.83 -8.24 -22.21
CA VAL A 54 12.88 -9.23 -22.71
C VAL A 54 11.95 -9.66 -21.59
N VAL A 55 10.65 -9.52 -21.80
CA VAL A 55 9.64 -9.91 -20.81
C VAL A 55 9.57 -11.43 -20.73
N MET A 56 9.73 -11.96 -19.52
CA MET A 56 9.61 -13.39 -19.22
C MET A 56 8.16 -13.80 -19.02
N ASN A 57 7.87 -15.07 -19.21
CA ASN A 57 6.55 -15.61 -18.87
C ASN A 57 6.45 -15.80 -17.34
N VAL A 58 5.49 -15.16 -16.72
CA VAL A 58 5.28 -15.22 -15.26
C VAL A 58 5.03 -16.65 -14.74
N ASN A 59 4.55 -17.56 -15.59
CA ASN A 59 4.31 -18.96 -15.26
C ASN A 59 5.57 -19.83 -15.35
N GLU A 60 6.68 -19.34 -15.92
CA GLU A 60 7.98 -20.00 -15.91
C GLU A 60 8.73 -19.73 -14.60
N ILE A 61 8.14 -20.17 -13.48
CA ILE A 61 8.48 -19.75 -12.13
C ILE A 61 9.96 -19.99 -11.81
N GLU A 62 10.48 -21.21 -12.05
CA GLU A 62 11.87 -21.56 -11.77
C GLU A 62 12.86 -20.68 -12.56
N LYS A 63 12.51 -20.40 -13.82
CA LYS A 63 13.34 -19.56 -14.70
C LYS A 63 13.39 -18.12 -14.21
N VAL A 64 12.25 -17.53 -13.88
CA VAL A 64 12.21 -16.17 -13.32
C VAL A 64 12.92 -16.14 -11.98
N ALA A 65 12.66 -17.10 -11.10
CA ALA A 65 13.25 -17.19 -9.77
C ALA A 65 14.76 -17.29 -9.80
N SER A 66 15.36 -17.91 -10.83
CA SER A 66 16.82 -18.00 -10.98
C SER A 66 17.51 -16.67 -11.27
N GLU A 67 16.78 -15.69 -11.79
CA GLU A 67 17.30 -14.37 -12.19
C GLU A 67 17.14 -13.28 -11.10
N VAL A 68 16.50 -13.60 -9.96
CA VAL A 68 16.10 -12.61 -8.98
C VAL A 68 16.37 -13.06 -7.54
N ASP A 69 16.62 -12.10 -6.64
CA ASP A 69 16.69 -12.35 -5.19
C ASP A 69 15.30 -12.39 -4.55
N PHE A 70 14.39 -11.56 -5.04
CA PHE A 70 12.98 -11.49 -4.65
C PHE A 70 12.15 -10.87 -5.78
N VAL A 71 10.82 -10.90 -5.66
CA VAL A 71 9.92 -10.31 -6.66
C VAL A 71 8.90 -9.36 -6.03
N PHE A 72 8.54 -8.31 -6.77
CA PHE A 72 7.31 -7.56 -6.56
C PHE A 72 6.18 -8.16 -7.38
N SER A 73 5.02 -8.41 -6.77
CA SER A 73 3.85 -8.95 -7.47
C SER A 73 2.77 -7.89 -7.65
N ALA A 74 2.39 -7.67 -8.91
CA ALA A 74 1.28 -6.80 -9.32
C ALA A 74 0.57 -7.41 -10.55
N VAL A 75 0.36 -8.72 -10.53
CA VAL A 75 -0.31 -9.46 -11.59
C VAL A 75 -1.82 -9.24 -11.57
N ASP A 76 -2.44 -9.34 -12.73
CA ASP A 76 -3.89 -9.20 -12.92
C ASP A 76 -4.47 -10.57 -13.31
N MET A 77 -4.96 -11.29 -12.31
CA MET A 77 -5.52 -12.64 -12.38
C MET A 77 -6.61 -12.80 -11.33
N THR A 78 -7.26 -13.94 -11.26
CA THR A 78 -8.17 -14.27 -10.16
C THR A 78 -7.40 -14.38 -8.83
N LYS A 79 -8.09 -14.20 -7.71
CA LYS A 79 -7.44 -14.31 -6.38
C LYS A 79 -6.82 -15.68 -6.16
N GLU A 80 -7.46 -16.73 -6.65
CA GLU A 80 -6.99 -18.12 -6.57
C GLU A 80 -5.68 -18.30 -7.35
N GLU A 81 -5.64 -17.81 -8.58
CA GLU A 81 -4.44 -17.85 -9.43
C GLU A 81 -3.30 -17.03 -8.82
N ILE A 82 -3.60 -15.84 -8.28
CA ILE A 82 -2.59 -15.00 -7.62
C ILE A 82 -2.01 -15.73 -6.40
N ARG A 83 -2.84 -16.32 -5.53
CA ARG A 83 -2.36 -17.11 -4.39
C ARG A 83 -1.46 -18.24 -4.82
N ALA A 84 -1.90 -18.99 -5.82
CA ALA A 84 -1.15 -20.13 -6.32
C ALA A 84 0.22 -19.73 -6.89
N ILE A 85 0.29 -18.66 -7.68
CA ILE A 85 1.53 -18.21 -8.29
C ILE A 85 2.49 -17.58 -7.27
N GLU A 86 1.98 -16.77 -6.34
CA GLU A 86 2.79 -16.16 -5.29
C GLU A 86 3.35 -17.22 -4.33
N ASP A 87 2.56 -18.22 -3.93
CA ASP A 87 3.04 -19.36 -3.14
C ASP A 87 4.09 -20.19 -3.92
N ALA A 88 3.89 -20.37 -5.23
CA ALA A 88 4.85 -21.10 -6.06
C ALA A 88 6.20 -20.39 -6.16
N TYR A 89 6.22 -19.06 -6.34
CA TYR A 89 7.45 -18.26 -6.27
C TYR A 89 8.11 -18.37 -4.88
N ALA A 90 7.35 -18.26 -3.80
CA ALA A 90 7.89 -18.42 -2.46
C ALA A 90 8.54 -19.79 -2.27
N LYS A 91 7.95 -20.88 -2.80
CA LYS A 91 8.50 -22.24 -2.72
C LYS A 91 9.81 -22.44 -3.49
N THR A 92 10.15 -21.56 -4.43
CA THR A 92 11.48 -21.54 -5.07
C THR A 92 12.53 -20.79 -4.24
N GLU A 93 12.26 -20.54 -2.98
CA GLU A 93 13.10 -19.72 -2.07
C GLU A 93 13.21 -18.25 -2.51
N THR A 94 12.21 -17.75 -3.25
CA THR A 94 12.14 -16.37 -3.73
C THR A 94 11.07 -15.62 -2.96
N PRO A 95 11.43 -14.68 -2.06
CA PRO A 95 10.46 -13.83 -1.37
C PRO A 95 9.58 -13.05 -2.35
N VAL A 96 8.30 -12.90 -2.01
CA VAL A 96 7.31 -12.14 -2.77
C VAL A 96 6.81 -10.97 -1.94
N VAL A 97 6.96 -9.75 -2.45
CA VAL A 97 6.32 -8.55 -1.87
C VAL A 97 5.17 -8.16 -2.78
N SER A 98 3.94 -8.38 -2.32
CA SER A 98 2.76 -8.30 -3.15
C SER A 98 1.94 -7.02 -2.95
N ASN A 99 1.53 -6.42 -4.05
CA ASN A 99 0.52 -5.36 -4.07
C ASN A 99 -0.91 -5.92 -4.16
N ASN A 100 -1.05 -7.21 -4.46
CA ASN A 100 -2.35 -7.85 -4.66
C ASN A 100 -3.10 -8.11 -3.36
N SER A 101 -4.41 -8.27 -3.46
CA SER A 101 -5.27 -8.53 -2.28
C SER A 101 -5.43 -10.00 -1.93
N ALA A 102 -4.91 -10.91 -2.76
CA ALA A 102 -5.21 -12.34 -2.66
C ALA A 102 -4.79 -12.97 -1.33
N HIS A 103 -3.63 -12.58 -0.80
CA HIS A 103 -3.08 -13.09 0.47
C HIS A 103 -3.34 -12.21 1.69
N ARG A 104 -4.07 -11.08 1.57
CA ARG A 104 -4.26 -10.17 2.70
C ARG A 104 -4.92 -10.80 3.92
N TRP A 105 -5.72 -11.85 3.71
CA TRP A 105 -6.41 -12.57 4.78
C TRP A 105 -5.87 -13.98 5.05
N THR A 106 -4.77 -14.37 4.39
CA THR A 106 -4.08 -15.61 4.72
C THR A 106 -3.47 -15.47 6.12
N PRO A 107 -3.74 -16.37 7.06
CA PRO A 107 -3.44 -16.16 8.49
C PRO A 107 -1.98 -15.88 8.80
N ASP A 108 -1.05 -16.56 8.14
CA ASP A 108 0.39 -16.45 8.34
C ASP A 108 1.11 -15.55 7.31
N VAL A 109 0.35 -14.78 6.51
CA VAL A 109 0.91 -13.79 5.61
C VAL A 109 0.82 -12.40 6.23
N PRO A 110 1.95 -11.70 6.45
CA PRO A 110 1.94 -10.37 7.02
C PRO A 110 1.41 -9.36 6.01
N MET A 111 0.38 -8.62 6.41
CA MET A 111 -0.12 -7.43 5.72
C MET A 111 0.39 -6.21 6.47
N VAL A 112 1.30 -5.44 5.87
CA VAL A 112 2.09 -4.45 6.61
C VAL A 112 2.04 -3.05 6.00
N VAL A 113 1.84 -2.06 6.85
CA VAL A 113 2.28 -0.68 6.66
C VAL A 113 3.52 -0.50 7.51
N PRO A 114 4.71 -0.29 6.93
CA PRO A 114 5.97 -0.34 7.66
C PRO A 114 6.06 0.56 8.89
N GLU A 115 5.37 1.69 8.90
CA GLU A 115 5.31 2.60 10.04
C GLU A 115 4.30 2.17 11.12
N ILE A 116 3.40 1.21 10.83
CA ILE A 116 2.29 0.85 11.74
C ILE A 116 2.55 -0.46 12.47
N ASN A 117 2.86 -1.52 11.74
CA ASN A 117 2.88 -2.89 12.26
C ASN A 117 4.06 -3.75 11.75
N PRO A 118 5.31 -3.25 11.79
CA PRO A 118 6.47 -4.00 11.31
C PRO A 118 6.69 -5.33 12.06
N GLU A 119 6.22 -5.44 13.31
CA GLU A 119 6.28 -6.65 14.12
C GLU A 119 5.52 -7.84 13.52
N HIS A 120 4.55 -7.59 12.65
CA HIS A 120 3.83 -8.66 11.93
C HIS A 120 4.74 -9.47 11.00
N PHE A 121 5.90 -8.96 10.59
CA PHE A 121 6.88 -9.75 9.84
C PHE A 121 7.36 -11.00 10.59
N LYS A 122 7.26 -11.04 11.92
CA LYS A 122 7.60 -12.23 12.71
C LYS A 122 6.75 -13.45 12.33
N VAL A 123 5.56 -13.27 11.75
CA VAL A 123 4.72 -14.39 11.31
C VAL A 123 5.33 -15.13 10.12
N ILE A 124 6.27 -14.52 9.40
CA ILE A 124 6.99 -15.12 8.26
C ILE A 124 7.64 -16.47 8.66
N GLU A 125 8.14 -16.60 9.88
CA GLU A 125 8.75 -17.85 10.32
C GLU A 125 7.75 -19.01 10.42
N PHE A 126 6.49 -18.74 10.71
CA PHE A 126 5.41 -19.73 10.68
C PHE A 126 4.99 -20.04 9.23
N GLN A 127 4.91 -19.02 8.40
CA GLN A 127 4.62 -19.18 6.97
C GLN A 127 5.68 -20.06 6.28
N LYS A 128 6.97 -19.83 6.54
CA LYS A 128 8.07 -20.67 6.02
C LYS A 128 7.91 -22.12 6.40
N LYS A 129 7.49 -22.42 7.63
CA LYS A 129 7.20 -23.80 8.07
C LYS A 129 6.07 -24.43 7.24
N ARG A 130 4.97 -23.69 7.02
CA ARG A 130 3.85 -24.15 6.18
C ARG A 130 4.26 -24.36 4.73
N LEU A 131 5.05 -23.47 4.16
CA LEU A 131 5.51 -23.55 2.76
C LEU A 131 6.65 -24.56 2.57
N GLY A 132 7.34 -24.95 3.63
CA GLY A 132 8.54 -25.81 3.57
C GLY A 132 9.77 -25.07 3.04
N THR A 133 9.87 -23.77 3.27
CA THR A 133 10.93 -22.89 2.76
C THR A 133 11.88 -22.44 3.87
N LYS A 134 13.08 -22.00 3.47
CA LYS A 134 14.07 -21.38 4.36
C LYS A 134 14.13 -19.87 4.17
N ARG A 135 13.97 -19.40 2.94
CA ARG A 135 14.03 -17.99 2.54
C ARG A 135 12.71 -17.48 1.97
N GLY A 136 12.00 -18.30 1.21
CA GLY A 136 10.81 -17.90 0.48
C GLY A 136 9.63 -17.65 1.40
N PHE A 137 8.93 -16.54 1.14
CA PHE A 137 7.70 -16.13 1.82
C PHE A 137 6.92 -15.14 0.95
N VAL A 138 5.68 -14.87 1.34
CA VAL A 138 4.85 -13.81 0.79
C VAL A 138 4.59 -12.77 1.88
N ALA A 139 4.79 -11.49 1.57
CA ALA A 139 4.35 -10.37 2.38
C ALA A 139 3.50 -9.44 1.50
N VAL A 140 2.45 -8.86 2.06
CA VAL A 140 1.52 -8.02 1.29
C VAL A 140 1.35 -6.64 1.93
N LYS A 141 1.00 -5.66 1.12
CA LYS A 141 0.55 -4.37 1.59
C LYS A 141 -0.99 -4.30 1.61
N PRO A 142 -1.59 -3.47 2.49
CA PRO A 142 -3.04 -3.31 2.55
C PRO A 142 -3.59 -2.47 1.39
N ASN A 143 -4.92 -2.27 1.41
CA ASN A 143 -5.64 -1.43 0.47
C ASN A 143 -5.13 0.02 0.47
N CYS A 144 -5.22 0.68 -0.69
CA CYS A 144 -4.73 2.05 -0.86
C CYS A 144 -5.60 3.10 -0.14
N SER A 145 -6.91 2.87 -0.02
CA SER A 145 -7.82 3.86 0.57
C SER A 145 -7.56 4.11 2.05
N ILE A 146 -7.18 3.07 2.80
CA ILE A 146 -6.96 3.18 4.25
C ILE A 146 -5.72 4.01 4.61
N GLN A 147 -4.81 4.24 3.68
CA GLN A 147 -3.60 5.03 3.92
C GLN A 147 -3.90 6.49 4.27
N SER A 148 -5.07 7.00 3.91
CA SER A 148 -5.49 8.37 4.23
C SER A 148 -5.98 8.55 5.67
N TYR A 149 -6.28 7.45 6.40
CA TYR A 149 -6.79 7.56 7.78
C TYR A 149 -6.26 6.53 8.78
N ALA A 150 -5.87 5.32 8.36
CA ALA A 150 -5.33 4.32 9.30
C ALA A 150 -4.03 4.78 9.99
N PRO A 151 -3.06 5.44 9.32
CA PRO A 151 -1.92 6.02 9.98
C PRO A 151 -2.29 7.08 11.03
N VAL A 152 -3.31 7.89 10.75
CA VAL A 152 -3.82 8.92 11.64
C VAL A 152 -4.39 8.30 12.92
N LEU A 153 -5.26 7.32 12.77
CA LEU A 153 -5.85 6.59 13.91
C LEU A 153 -4.77 5.84 14.71
N THR A 154 -3.71 5.36 14.03
CA THR A 154 -2.57 4.72 14.69
C THR A 154 -1.81 5.70 15.58
N ALA A 155 -1.57 6.92 15.10
CA ALA A 155 -0.95 7.98 15.89
C ALA A 155 -1.75 8.33 17.16
N TRP A 156 -3.06 8.12 17.11
CA TRP A 156 -4.00 8.40 18.22
C TRP A 156 -4.39 7.17 19.05
N LYS A 157 -3.71 6.04 18.86
CA LYS A 157 -4.08 4.76 19.52
C LYS A 157 -4.12 4.85 21.06
N GLU A 158 -3.29 5.68 21.69
CA GLU A 158 -3.27 5.86 23.15
C GLU A 158 -4.57 6.48 23.70
N PHE A 159 -5.33 7.19 22.86
CA PHE A 159 -6.63 7.77 23.23
C PHE A 159 -7.80 6.79 23.04
N GLU A 160 -7.49 5.57 22.59
CA GLU A 160 -8.45 4.47 22.43
C GLU A 160 -9.64 4.85 21.53
N PRO A 161 -9.41 5.10 20.21
CA PRO A 161 -10.51 5.27 19.28
C PRO A 161 -11.36 4.00 19.25
N TYR A 162 -12.69 4.12 19.34
CA TYR A 162 -13.57 2.95 19.42
C TYR A 162 -14.72 2.95 18.41
N GLU A 163 -15.15 4.11 17.90
CA GLU A 163 -16.10 4.23 16.80
C GLU A 163 -15.55 5.19 15.73
N VAL A 164 -15.57 4.76 14.48
CA VAL A 164 -15.07 5.51 13.34
C VAL A 164 -16.05 5.45 12.18
N VAL A 165 -16.40 6.61 11.64
CA VAL A 165 -17.13 6.74 10.37
C VAL A 165 -16.19 7.38 9.36
N ALA A 166 -15.97 6.72 8.23
CA ALA A 166 -15.12 7.22 7.15
C ALA A 166 -15.87 7.26 5.83
N THR A 167 -15.69 8.32 5.08
CA THR A 167 -16.07 8.38 3.67
C THR A 167 -14.82 8.63 2.85
N THR A 168 -14.51 7.71 1.93
CA THR A 168 -13.34 7.86 1.05
C THR A 168 -13.74 8.36 -0.32
N TYR A 169 -12.99 9.35 -0.82
CA TYR A 169 -13.11 9.91 -2.15
C TYR A 169 -11.91 9.41 -2.97
N GLN A 170 -12.16 8.41 -3.83
CA GLN A 170 -11.09 7.63 -4.44
C GLN A 170 -10.84 8.00 -5.89
N ALA A 171 -9.59 8.27 -6.20
CA ALA A 171 -9.09 8.62 -7.52
C ALA A 171 -9.22 7.48 -8.54
N ILE A 172 -9.36 7.82 -9.82
CA ILE A 172 -9.56 6.87 -10.92
C ILE A 172 -8.34 5.98 -11.20
N SER A 173 -7.13 6.44 -10.87
CA SER A 173 -5.91 5.60 -11.00
C SER A 173 -5.93 4.37 -10.08
N GLY A 174 -6.74 4.37 -9.02
CA GLY A 174 -7.01 3.20 -8.20
C GLY A 174 -7.68 2.06 -8.97
N ALA A 175 -8.42 2.37 -10.03
CA ALA A 175 -8.96 1.41 -10.98
C ALA A 175 -8.01 1.10 -12.15
N GLY A 176 -6.75 1.56 -12.10
CA GLY A 176 -5.78 1.41 -13.18
C GLY A 176 -6.08 2.26 -14.42
N LYS A 177 -6.91 3.28 -14.32
CA LYS A 177 -7.40 4.12 -15.41
C LYS A 177 -6.88 5.55 -15.34
N THR A 178 -6.87 6.22 -16.48
CA THR A 178 -6.70 7.67 -16.64
C THR A 178 -8.00 8.26 -17.19
N PHE A 179 -8.13 9.57 -17.28
CA PHE A 179 -9.29 10.19 -17.94
C PHE A 179 -9.39 9.84 -19.42
N LYS A 180 -8.25 9.59 -20.08
CA LYS A 180 -8.25 9.07 -21.47
C LYS A 180 -8.89 7.68 -21.57
N ASP A 181 -8.67 6.81 -20.58
CA ASP A 181 -9.24 5.46 -20.53
C ASP A 181 -10.69 5.45 -20.00
N TRP A 182 -11.09 6.50 -19.33
CA TRP A 182 -12.39 6.59 -18.66
C TRP A 182 -12.94 8.02 -18.68
N PRO A 183 -13.25 8.56 -19.88
CA PRO A 183 -13.73 9.95 -20.03
C PRO A 183 -15.06 10.22 -19.31
N GLU A 184 -15.89 9.20 -19.09
CA GLU A 184 -17.20 9.35 -18.39
C GLU A 184 -17.05 9.71 -16.91
N MET A 185 -15.83 9.66 -16.37
CA MET A 185 -15.54 10.13 -15.02
C MET A 185 -15.38 11.65 -14.94
N GLU A 186 -15.15 12.34 -16.03
CA GLU A 186 -15.08 13.81 -16.00
C GLU A 186 -16.43 14.39 -15.57
N GLY A 187 -16.41 15.16 -14.46
CA GLY A 187 -17.62 15.75 -13.89
C GLY A 187 -18.59 14.75 -13.22
N ASN A 188 -18.17 13.50 -12.99
CA ASN A 188 -19.03 12.45 -12.46
C ASN A 188 -18.53 11.89 -11.11
N ILE A 189 -19.45 11.41 -10.28
CA ILE A 189 -19.19 10.72 -9.01
C ILE A 189 -19.94 9.37 -9.03
N ILE A 190 -19.24 8.28 -8.73
CA ILE A 190 -19.86 6.96 -8.61
C ILE A 190 -19.87 6.57 -7.12
N PRO A 191 -21.06 6.37 -6.49
CA PRO A 191 -21.18 6.11 -5.04
C PRO A 191 -20.93 4.64 -4.67
N TYR A 192 -20.20 3.90 -5.49
CA TYR A 192 -19.91 2.49 -5.28
C TYR A 192 -18.59 2.07 -5.91
N ILE A 193 -17.77 1.37 -5.13
CA ILE A 193 -16.55 0.69 -5.60
C ILE A 193 -16.59 -0.73 -5.05
N GLY A 194 -16.66 -1.72 -5.92
CA GLY A 194 -16.87 -3.12 -5.52
C GLY A 194 -15.87 -3.64 -4.49
N GLY A 195 -16.37 -4.05 -3.33
CA GLY A 195 -15.58 -4.62 -2.22
C GLY A 195 -14.64 -3.65 -1.50
N GLU A 196 -14.69 -2.35 -1.78
CA GLU A 196 -13.80 -1.37 -1.13
C GLU A 196 -14.26 -1.04 0.31
N GLU A 197 -15.55 -0.99 0.58
CA GLU A 197 -16.08 -0.70 1.91
C GLU A 197 -15.63 -1.76 2.92
N GLU A 198 -15.81 -3.04 2.61
CA GLU A 198 -15.36 -4.13 3.48
C GLU A 198 -13.86 -4.08 3.76
N LYS A 199 -13.03 -3.83 2.72
CA LYS A 199 -11.58 -3.66 2.91
C LYS A 199 -11.27 -2.48 3.82
N SER A 200 -11.94 -1.36 3.60
CA SER A 200 -11.74 -0.12 4.38
C SER A 200 -12.15 -0.28 5.85
N GLU A 201 -13.14 -1.13 6.14
CA GLU A 201 -13.59 -1.42 7.49
C GLU A 201 -12.73 -2.47 8.21
N GLN A 202 -12.25 -3.49 7.49
CA GLN A 202 -11.62 -4.66 8.10
C GLN A 202 -10.09 -4.64 8.07
N GLU A 203 -9.47 -4.13 7.01
CA GLU A 203 -8.00 -4.15 6.90
C GLU A 203 -7.29 -3.34 7.98
N PRO A 204 -7.77 -2.16 8.44
CA PRO A 204 -7.17 -1.48 9.58
C PRO A 204 -7.14 -2.34 10.85
N LEU A 205 -8.18 -3.12 11.12
CA LEU A 205 -8.24 -4.02 12.27
C LEU A 205 -7.17 -5.11 12.19
N ARG A 206 -6.85 -5.59 10.99
CA ARG A 206 -5.77 -6.55 10.81
C ARG A 206 -4.40 -5.91 11.02
N LEU A 207 -4.20 -4.65 10.60
CA LEU A 207 -2.96 -3.91 10.88
C LEU A 207 -2.72 -3.74 12.39
N TRP A 208 -3.78 -3.52 13.16
CA TRP A 208 -3.74 -3.39 14.63
C TRP A 208 -3.90 -4.71 15.38
N GLY A 209 -3.91 -5.83 14.66
CA GLY A 209 -4.01 -7.18 15.19
C GLY A 209 -2.74 -7.63 15.90
N GLU A 210 -2.77 -8.86 16.39
CA GLU A 210 -1.68 -9.51 17.11
C GLU A 210 -1.35 -10.86 16.50
N ILE A 211 -0.10 -11.29 16.64
CA ILE A 211 0.28 -12.66 16.27
C ILE A 211 -0.05 -13.59 17.45
N LYS A 212 -0.93 -14.57 17.20
CA LYS A 212 -1.29 -15.63 18.14
C LYS A 212 -1.16 -16.98 17.44
N ASP A 213 -0.43 -17.90 18.04
CA ASP A 213 -0.22 -19.29 17.53
C ASP A 213 0.23 -19.35 16.06
N GLY A 214 1.02 -18.35 15.62
CA GLY A 214 1.55 -18.27 14.26
C GLY A 214 0.60 -17.68 13.22
N GLU A 215 -0.49 -17.07 13.65
CA GLU A 215 -1.48 -16.41 12.83
C GLU A 215 -1.71 -14.96 13.27
N ILE A 216 -2.06 -14.09 12.33
CA ILE A 216 -2.44 -12.73 12.65
C ILE A 216 -3.93 -12.69 12.94
N VAL A 217 -4.27 -12.42 14.20
CA VAL A 217 -5.64 -12.21 14.67
C VAL A 217 -5.95 -10.73 14.67
N LYS A 218 -6.99 -10.32 13.94
CA LYS A 218 -7.38 -8.91 13.85
C LYS A 218 -7.87 -8.36 15.17
N ALA A 219 -7.67 -7.06 15.41
CA ALA A 219 -8.27 -6.34 16.52
C ALA A 219 -9.81 -6.33 16.41
N SER A 220 -10.48 -6.22 17.54
CA SER A 220 -11.94 -6.11 17.62
C SER A 220 -12.45 -4.66 17.57
N GLU A 221 -11.59 -3.71 17.83
CA GLU A 221 -11.88 -2.27 17.87
C GLU A 221 -10.80 -1.46 17.13
N PRO A 222 -11.11 -0.26 16.64
CA PRO A 222 -12.43 0.41 16.65
C PRO A 222 -13.45 -0.27 15.71
N VAL A 223 -14.74 -0.05 15.96
CA VAL A 223 -15.78 -0.35 14.96
C VAL A 223 -15.67 0.72 13.88
N ILE A 224 -15.49 0.29 12.64
CA ILE A 224 -15.35 1.18 11.48
C ILE A 224 -16.50 0.92 10.52
N THR A 225 -17.20 1.98 10.10
CA THR A 225 -18.09 1.94 8.95
C THR A 225 -17.60 2.89 7.89
N CYS A 226 -17.67 2.47 6.63
CA CYS A 226 -17.07 3.22 5.52
C CYS A 226 -18.01 3.31 4.32
N GLN A 227 -18.01 4.47 3.66
CA GLN A 227 -18.52 4.63 2.29
C GLN A 227 -17.36 4.92 1.35
N CYS A 228 -17.30 4.23 0.21
CA CYS A 228 -16.25 4.41 -0.77
C CYS A 228 -16.82 4.97 -2.07
N ILE A 229 -16.43 6.20 -2.40
CA ILE A 229 -16.95 6.98 -3.52
C ILE A 229 -15.83 7.19 -4.55
N ARG A 230 -16.09 6.87 -5.83
CA ARG A 230 -15.20 7.22 -6.93
C ARG A 230 -15.43 8.66 -7.35
N VAL A 231 -14.36 9.44 -7.41
CA VAL A 231 -14.39 10.87 -7.77
C VAL A 231 -13.53 11.16 -9.00
N PRO A 232 -13.80 12.27 -9.74
CA PRO A 232 -13.06 12.64 -10.95
C PRO A 232 -11.72 13.28 -10.61
N VAL A 233 -10.85 12.52 -9.94
CA VAL A 233 -9.49 12.89 -9.55
C VAL A 233 -8.55 11.82 -10.11
N LEU A 234 -7.41 12.22 -10.68
CA LEU A 234 -6.47 11.27 -11.27
C LEU A 234 -5.77 10.45 -10.19
N ASP A 235 -5.06 11.10 -9.28
CA ASP A 235 -4.32 10.50 -8.17
C ASP A 235 -4.71 11.16 -6.84
N GLY A 236 -4.64 10.42 -5.76
CA GLY A 236 -4.93 10.89 -4.41
C GLY A 236 -6.27 10.40 -3.87
N HIS A 237 -6.23 9.64 -2.77
CA HIS A 237 -7.41 9.24 -2.02
C HIS A 237 -7.58 10.13 -0.80
N THR A 238 -8.72 10.79 -0.71
CA THR A 238 -9.11 11.64 0.41
C THR A 238 -10.11 10.89 1.30
N ALA A 239 -10.01 11.03 2.62
CA ALA A 239 -10.99 10.51 3.56
C ALA A 239 -11.53 11.62 4.45
N ALA A 240 -12.86 11.69 4.58
CA ALA A 240 -13.54 12.46 5.61
C ALA A 240 -13.89 11.50 6.76
N VAL A 241 -13.38 11.78 7.96
CA VAL A 241 -13.41 10.82 9.08
C VAL A 241 -13.96 11.48 10.34
N PHE A 242 -14.84 10.75 11.03
CA PHE A 242 -15.37 11.07 12.35
C PHE A 242 -14.92 9.99 13.33
N VAL A 243 -14.53 10.37 14.53
CA VAL A 243 -13.97 9.45 15.50
C VAL A 243 -14.42 9.77 16.93
N LYS A 244 -14.75 8.70 17.70
CA LYS A 244 -14.95 8.74 19.16
C LYS A 244 -13.81 8.06 19.88
N PHE A 245 -13.42 8.63 21.00
CA PHE A 245 -12.35 8.16 21.85
C PHE A 245 -12.86 7.78 23.23
N ARG A 246 -12.32 6.72 23.84
CA ARG A 246 -12.58 6.41 25.26
C ARG A 246 -11.90 7.42 26.18
N LYS A 247 -10.71 7.89 25.78
CA LYS A 247 -9.93 8.93 26.46
C LYS A 247 -9.93 10.17 25.58
N LYS A 248 -10.94 11.03 25.71
CA LYS A 248 -11.11 12.19 24.86
C LYS A 248 -9.88 13.11 24.88
N PRO A 249 -9.13 13.27 23.78
CA PRO A 249 -7.96 14.14 23.71
C PRO A 249 -8.33 15.59 23.45
N THR A 250 -7.40 16.51 23.72
CA THR A 250 -7.47 17.88 23.21
C THR A 250 -7.00 17.96 21.75
N LYS A 251 -7.30 19.06 21.06
CA LYS A 251 -6.81 19.30 19.69
C LYS A 251 -5.28 19.31 19.62
N GLU A 252 -4.65 19.96 20.59
CA GLU A 252 -3.20 20.08 20.69
C GLU A 252 -2.53 18.70 20.84
N GLN A 253 -3.10 17.84 21.69
CA GLN A 253 -2.62 16.47 21.85
C GLN A 253 -2.73 15.67 20.55
N LEU A 254 -3.84 15.80 19.84
CA LEU A 254 -4.03 15.13 18.54
C LEU A 254 -3.00 15.59 17.50
N ILE A 255 -2.78 16.91 17.40
CA ILE A 255 -1.81 17.48 16.45
C ILE A 255 -0.39 17.02 16.83
N GLU A 256 -0.02 17.10 18.11
CA GLU A 256 1.29 16.67 18.60
C GLU A 256 1.59 15.21 18.20
N LYS A 257 0.61 14.31 18.36
CA LYS A 257 0.76 12.91 17.96
C LYS A 257 0.96 12.72 16.46
N LEU A 258 0.31 13.54 15.64
CA LEU A 258 0.47 13.47 14.19
C LEU A 258 1.86 13.91 13.75
N VAL A 259 2.28 15.11 14.17
CA VAL A 259 3.54 15.70 13.70
C VAL A 259 4.79 15.00 14.25
N ASN A 260 4.67 14.34 15.39
CA ASN A 260 5.75 13.56 16.02
C ASN A 260 5.70 12.07 15.69
N PHE A 261 4.72 11.62 14.91
CA PHE A 261 4.60 10.20 14.59
C PHE A 261 5.80 9.73 13.75
N LYS A 262 6.52 8.76 14.30
CA LYS A 262 7.65 8.10 13.63
C LYS A 262 7.49 6.59 13.77
N GLY A 263 7.72 5.90 12.67
CA GLY A 263 7.82 4.45 12.64
C GLY A 263 9.25 3.98 12.41
N LEU A 264 9.42 2.68 12.41
CA LEU A 264 10.72 2.05 12.17
C LEU A 264 11.40 2.48 10.86
N PRO A 265 10.68 2.71 9.74
CA PRO A 265 11.30 3.21 8.52
C PRO A 265 12.02 4.56 8.68
N GLN A 266 11.45 5.49 9.48
CA GLN A 266 12.07 6.78 9.76
C GLN A 266 13.30 6.63 10.66
N GLU A 267 13.23 5.76 11.65
CA GLU A 267 14.35 5.46 12.56
C GLU A 267 15.54 4.86 11.80
N LEU A 268 15.26 3.91 10.89
CA LEU A 268 16.25 3.26 10.06
C LEU A 268 16.67 4.10 8.84
N LYS A 269 16.02 5.24 8.60
CA LYS A 269 16.27 6.12 7.45
C LYS A 269 16.23 5.37 6.11
N LEU A 270 15.21 4.53 5.94
CA LEU A 270 15.05 3.75 4.71
C LEU A 270 14.91 4.66 3.48
N PRO A 271 15.42 4.25 2.31
CA PRO A 271 15.49 5.11 1.12
C PRO A 271 14.17 5.72 0.68
N SER A 272 13.06 4.96 0.74
CA SER A 272 11.72 5.41 0.37
C SER A 272 10.90 5.96 1.55
N ALA A 273 11.46 5.96 2.77
CA ALA A 273 10.74 6.47 3.93
C ALA A 273 10.58 8.00 3.87
N PRO A 274 9.38 8.53 4.09
CA PRO A 274 9.20 9.97 4.27
C PRO A 274 9.97 10.43 5.52
N LYS A 275 10.53 11.61 5.47
CA LYS A 275 11.24 12.19 6.64
C LYS A 275 10.24 12.51 7.77
N GLN A 276 9.11 13.07 7.41
CA GLN A 276 7.95 13.27 8.28
C GLN A 276 6.76 12.54 7.68
N PHE A 277 6.29 11.48 8.34
CA PHE A 277 5.26 10.62 7.78
C PHE A 277 3.90 11.32 7.66
N ILE A 278 3.49 12.05 8.70
CA ILE A 278 2.20 12.75 8.74
C ILE A 278 2.45 14.24 8.91
N GLN A 279 1.93 15.07 8.00
CA GLN A 279 1.85 16.51 8.20
C GLN A 279 0.45 16.93 8.63
N TYR A 280 0.38 17.96 9.46
CA TYR A 280 -0.84 18.64 9.82
C TYR A 280 -0.91 20.03 9.13
N LEU A 281 -2.04 20.32 8.52
CA LEU A 281 -2.31 21.57 7.80
C LEU A 281 -3.42 22.33 8.52
N GLU A 282 -3.16 23.60 8.86
CA GLU A 282 -4.09 24.41 9.65
C GLU A 282 -5.11 25.15 8.78
N GLU A 283 -4.80 25.34 7.50
CA GLU A 283 -5.65 26.07 6.57
C GLU A 283 -7.01 25.37 6.39
N ASP A 284 -8.08 26.15 6.42
CA ASP A 284 -9.45 25.62 6.35
C ASP A 284 -9.78 24.89 5.04
N ASN A 285 -9.05 25.12 3.98
CA ASN A 285 -9.25 24.50 2.67
C ASN A 285 -8.23 23.39 2.34
N ARG A 286 -7.49 22.88 3.32
CA ARG A 286 -6.47 21.83 3.15
C ARG A 286 -6.81 20.58 3.96
N PRO A 287 -6.39 19.37 3.52
CA PRO A 287 -5.57 19.09 2.33
C PRO A 287 -6.34 19.16 1.02
N GLN A 288 -5.66 19.55 -0.05
CA GLN A 288 -6.16 19.51 -1.42
C GLN A 288 -5.30 18.56 -2.26
N VAL A 289 -5.94 17.76 -3.11
CA VAL A 289 -5.21 16.79 -3.95
C VAL A 289 -4.09 17.45 -4.76
N GLN A 290 -4.38 18.53 -5.47
CA GLN A 290 -3.40 19.22 -6.31
C GLN A 290 -2.20 19.79 -5.55
N LEU A 291 -2.39 20.17 -4.30
CA LEU A 291 -1.35 20.79 -3.48
C LEU A 291 -0.58 19.78 -2.63
N ASP A 292 -1.25 18.72 -2.17
CA ASP A 292 -0.75 17.91 -1.06
C ASP A 292 -0.49 16.43 -1.41
N VAL A 293 -1.00 15.94 -2.55
CA VAL A 293 -0.87 14.52 -2.91
C VAL A 293 0.58 14.06 -3.00
N ASN A 294 1.48 14.97 -3.39
CA ASN A 294 2.91 14.68 -3.56
C ASN A 294 3.76 14.99 -2.31
N TYR A 295 3.14 15.26 -1.16
CA TYR A 295 3.85 15.45 0.09
C TYR A 295 4.81 14.28 0.36
N GLU A 296 6.06 14.59 0.71
CA GLU A 296 7.14 13.59 0.86
C GLU A 296 7.24 12.64 -0.36
N LYS A 297 7.19 13.21 -1.57
CA LYS A 297 7.20 12.47 -2.85
C LYS A 297 6.06 11.45 -2.98
N GLY A 298 4.90 11.76 -2.37
CA GLY A 298 3.73 10.87 -2.34
C GLY A 298 3.81 9.73 -1.34
N MET A 299 4.80 9.74 -0.44
CA MET A 299 4.94 8.74 0.62
C MET A 299 4.44 9.22 1.98
N GLY A 300 4.16 10.50 2.13
CA GLY A 300 3.56 11.08 3.33
C GLY A 300 2.04 11.05 3.32
N VAL A 301 1.45 11.39 4.46
CA VAL A 301 0.01 11.56 4.67
C VAL A 301 -0.25 12.99 5.11
N SER A 302 -1.20 13.67 4.48
CA SER A 302 -1.60 15.04 4.83
C SER A 302 -2.91 15.03 5.58
N VAL A 303 -2.95 15.69 6.73
CA VAL A 303 -4.14 15.79 7.59
C VAL A 303 -4.47 17.25 7.80
N GLY A 304 -5.74 17.58 7.70
CA GLY A 304 -6.26 18.91 8.00
C GLY A 304 -7.71 18.87 8.46
N ARG A 305 -8.32 20.02 8.61
CA ARG A 305 -9.70 20.12 9.04
C ARG A 305 -10.00 19.42 10.37
N LEU A 306 -9.04 19.30 11.26
CA LEU A 306 -9.23 18.72 12.59
C LEU A 306 -10.03 19.68 13.47
N ARG A 307 -11.23 19.27 13.85
CA ARG A 307 -12.16 20.04 14.65
C ARG A 307 -13.11 19.17 15.44
N GLU A 308 -13.66 19.73 16.52
CA GLU A 308 -14.69 19.04 17.29
C GLU A 308 -15.93 18.75 16.44
N ASP A 309 -16.59 17.64 16.76
CA ASP A 309 -17.85 17.25 16.14
C ASP A 309 -19.00 17.25 17.17
N LYS A 310 -20.24 17.43 16.67
CA LYS A 310 -21.44 17.48 17.53
C LYS A 310 -21.96 16.10 17.92
N VAL A 311 -21.64 15.07 17.13
CA VAL A 311 -22.12 13.68 17.31
C VAL A 311 -20.97 12.79 17.76
N TYR A 312 -19.80 12.96 17.14
CA TYR A 312 -18.55 12.31 17.50
C TYR A 312 -17.69 13.25 18.34
N ASP A 313 -16.51 12.81 18.78
CA ASP A 313 -15.61 13.70 19.50
C ASP A 313 -14.85 14.62 18.56
N TRP A 314 -14.28 14.06 17.50
CA TRP A 314 -13.45 14.75 16.51
C TRP A 314 -13.75 14.32 15.10
N LYS A 315 -13.46 15.20 14.15
CA LYS A 315 -13.48 14.91 12.71
C LYS A 315 -12.31 15.59 12.02
N PHE A 316 -11.84 14.92 10.96
CA PHE A 316 -10.71 15.40 10.16
C PHE A 316 -10.83 14.97 8.69
N VAL A 317 -9.95 15.51 7.87
CA VAL A 317 -9.75 15.08 6.48
C VAL A 317 -8.31 14.62 6.32
N GLY A 318 -8.14 13.43 5.77
CA GLY A 318 -6.84 12.85 5.44
C GLY A 318 -6.67 12.66 3.94
N LEU A 319 -5.45 12.75 3.44
CA LEU A 319 -5.10 12.56 2.03
C LEU A 319 -3.80 11.76 1.93
N SER A 320 -3.79 10.77 1.03
CA SER A 320 -2.60 10.02 0.67
C SER A 320 -2.55 9.73 -0.83
N HIS A 321 -1.36 9.54 -1.38
CA HIS A 321 -1.18 9.15 -2.79
C HIS A 321 -1.45 7.66 -2.97
N ASN A 322 -2.51 7.31 -3.71
CA ASN A 322 -2.99 5.94 -3.84
C ASN A 322 -2.06 5.00 -4.63
N THR A 323 -1.28 5.49 -5.60
CA THR A 323 -0.38 4.64 -6.40
C THR A 323 1.06 4.64 -5.88
N LEU A 324 1.45 5.60 -5.04
CA LEU A 324 2.72 5.64 -4.32
C LEU A 324 2.56 5.05 -2.92
N ARG A 325 2.24 5.82 -1.89
CA ARG A 325 2.01 5.29 -0.52
C ARG A 325 1.05 4.11 -0.54
N GLY A 326 -0.06 4.24 -1.24
CA GLY A 326 -1.14 3.25 -1.29
C GLY A 326 -0.86 2.01 -2.12
N ALA A 327 0.17 1.98 -2.97
CA ALA A 327 0.48 0.85 -3.85
C ALA A 327 1.98 0.59 -3.96
N ALA A 328 2.60 0.85 -5.11
CA ALA A 328 3.97 0.46 -5.40
C ALA A 328 4.99 1.04 -4.41
N GLY A 329 4.86 2.31 -4.04
CA GLY A 329 5.78 2.94 -3.07
C GLY A 329 5.71 2.30 -1.69
N GLY A 330 4.50 1.98 -1.20
CA GLY A 330 4.30 1.25 0.04
C GLY A 330 4.90 -0.16 0.00
N ALA A 331 4.80 -0.85 -1.13
CA ALA A 331 5.41 -2.18 -1.31
C ALA A 331 6.94 -2.10 -1.37
N VAL A 332 7.51 -1.08 -2.03
CA VAL A 332 8.97 -0.85 -2.05
C VAL A 332 9.46 -0.60 -0.63
N LEU A 333 8.79 0.25 0.15
CA LEU A 333 9.15 0.49 1.55
C LEU A 333 9.05 -0.78 2.42
N CYS A 334 8.05 -1.64 2.17
CA CYS A 334 7.97 -2.97 2.80
C CYS A 334 9.21 -3.83 2.47
N ALA A 335 9.62 -3.87 1.20
CA ALA A 335 10.81 -4.61 0.79
C ALA A 335 12.08 -4.06 1.43
N GLU A 336 12.23 -2.74 1.49
CA GLU A 336 13.35 -2.08 2.17
C GLU A 336 13.41 -2.47 3.66
N LEU A 337 12.27 -2.49 4.36
CA LEU A 337 12.23 -2.89 5.76
C LEU A 337 12.54 -4.38 5.93
N LEU A 338 12.00 -5.24 5.07
CA LEU A 338 12.31 -6.67 5.06
C LEU A 338 13.80 -6.94 4.81
N THR A 339 14.44 -6.15 3.94
CA THR A 339 15.88 -6.20 3.69
C THR A 339 16.68 -5.73 4.91
N ALA A 340 16.30 -4.58 5.49
CA ALA A 340 16.98 -4.04 6.67
C ALA A 340 16.89 -4.98 7.89
N GLN A 341 15.81 -5.76 7.99
CA GLN A 341 15.62 -6.75 9.06
C GLN A 341 16.18 -8.15 8.72
N GLY A 342 16.78 -8.33 7.54
CA GLY A 342 17.43 -9.57 7.14
C GLY A 342 16.51 -10.66 6.60
N TYR A 343 15.22 -10.39 6.36
CA TYR A 343 14.30 -11.34 5.73
C TYR A 343 14.56 -11.49 4.23
N ILE A 344 14.90 -10.41 3.53
CA ILE A 344 15.34 -10.42 2.13
C ILE A 344 16.86 -10.28 2.11
N GLN A 345 17.52 -11.21 1.43
CA GLN A 345 18.97 -11.24 1.25
C GLN A 345 19.29 -11.61 -0.20
N ALA A 346 20.45 -11.22 -0.70
CA ALA A 346 20.94 -11.71 -1.98
C ALA A 346 21.13 -13.23 -1.98
N LYS A 347 20.94 -13.87 -3.13
CA LYS A 347 21.18 -15.32 -3.33
C LYS A 347 22.67 -15.65 -3.36
#